data_aa24980c8dc287ef2a1c1273f7c1c05a
#
_entry.id   aa24980c8dc287ef2a1c1273f7c1c05a
#
_cell.length_a   1.000
_cell.length_b   1.000
_cell.length_c   1.000
_cell.angle_alpha   90.00
_cell.angle_beta   90.00
_cell.angle_gamma   90.00
#
_symmetry.space_group_name_H-M   'P 1'
#
loop_
_entity.id
_entity.type
_entity.pdbx_description
1 polymer ?
#
loop_
_entity_poly.entity_id
_entity_poly.type
_entity_poly.pdbx_seq_one_letter_code
_entity_poly.pdbx_strand_id
1 'polypeptide(L)'
;NEGVMKANGELFFIVDSDDFIPSDSLDKIIHYYKKIQFVHDIAGVSGKRQILNKDSLNYHFQQKEFICSALDFRYNYNYTGDMAEVYKTEVLRKYLFPIFEGEKFVTESLVWFRIAQKYKLLYFDEFIYNCEYQEGGLTENYRKLIESNPKGSLLYYKELLGYSIPEEEKKKIAKIYYRLARKHKIGY
;
A
#
# COMPACT_ATOMS: atom_id res chain seq x y z
N ASN A 1 -9.31 -6.92 8.00
CA ASN A 1 -8.86 -8.22 8.54
C ASN A 1 -9.86 -9.35 8.29
N GLU A 2 -11.16 -9.15 8.55
CA GLU A 2 -12.17 -10.20 8.40
C GLU A 2 -12.22 -10.79 6.98
N GLY A 3 -12.21 -9.93 5.95
CA GLY A 3 -12.19 -10.38 4.55
C GLY A 3 -10.99 -11.27 4.25
N VAL A 4 -9.80 -10.88 4.72
CA VAL A 4 -8.57 -11.67 4.55
C VAL A 4 -8.68 -13.04 5.22
N MET A 5 -9.26 -13.10 6.42
CA MET A 5 -9.40 -14.36 7.17
C MET A 5 -10.46 -15.29 6.56
N LYS A 6 -11.51 -14.73 5.94
CA LYS A 6 -12.59 -15.48 5.31
C LYS A 6 -12.36 -15.83 3.84
N ALA A 7 -11.37 -15.19 3.19
CA ALA A 7 -11.07 -15.43 1.78
C ALA A 7 -10.65 -16.89 1.53
N ASN A 8 -11.17 -17.51 0.48
CA ASN A 8 -10.79 -18.85 0.05
C ASN A 8 -9.98 -18.84 -1.26
N GLY A 9 -9.90 -17.66 -1.91
CA GLY A 9 -9.11 -17.49 -3.14
C GLY A 9 -7.60 -17.48 -2.85
N GLU A 10 -6.84 -17.87 -3.84
CA GLU A 10 -5.38 -17.88 -3.81
C GLU A 10 -4.81 -16.45 -3.74
N LEU A 11 -5.50 -15.50 -4.39
CA LEU A 11 -5.19 -14.08 -4.40
C LEU A 11 -6.24 -13.28 -3.65
N PHE A 12 -5.79 -12.21 -3.03
CA PHE A 12 -6.62 -11.24 -2.34
C PHE A 12 -6.39 -9.84 -2.94
N PHE A 13 -7.46 -9.25 -3.43
CA PHE A 13 -7.47 -7.91 -4.01
C PHE A 13 -8.45 -7.03 -3.23
N ILE A 14 -7.98 -5.88 -2.74
CA ILE A 14 -8.82 -4.90 -2.07
C ILE A 14 -9.36 -3.93 -3.12
N VAL A 15 -10.68 -3.84 -3.20
CA VAL A 15 -11.38 -2.87 -4.05
C VAL A 15 -12.31 -2.08 -3.15
N ASP A 16 -12.16 -0.76 -3.13
CA ASP A 16 -12.99 0.12 -2.35
C ASP A 16 -14.42 0.15 -2.91
N SER A 17 -15.40 0.43 -2.06
CA SER A 17 -16.83 0.31 -2.41
C SER A 17 -17.32 1.34 -3.44
N ASP A 18 -16.57 2.41 -3.63
CA ASP A 18 -16.80 3.51 -4.57
C ASP A 18 -15.90 3.43 -5.81
N ASP A 19 -15.07 2.38 -5.90
CA ASP A 19 -14.15 2.14 -7.02
C ASP A 19 -14.55 0.90 -7.82
N PHE A 20 -13.92 0.69 -8.97
CA PHE A 20 -14.17 -0.48 -9.81
C PHE A 20 -12.93 -0.93 -10.59
N ILE A 21 -12.96 -2.16 -11.07
CA ILE A 21 -11.87 -2.72 -11.88
C ILE A 21 -12.28 -2.77 -13.36
N PRO A 22 -11.39 -2.43 -14.31
CA PRO A 22 -11.58 -2.70 -15.73
C PRO A 22 -11.95 -4.16 -16.01
N SER A 23 -12.72 -4.41 -17.07
CA SER A 23 -13.21 -5.77 -17.40
C SER A 23 -12.11 -6.79 -17.66
N ASP A 24 -10.92 -6.35 -18.08
CA ASP A 24 -9.74 -7.19 -18.37
C ASP A 24 -8.76 -7.30 -17.18
N SER A 25 -9.09 -6.69 -16.04
CA SER A 25 -8.18 -6.65 -14.88
C SER A 25 -7.85 -8.02 -14.32
N LEU A 26 -8.84 -8.91 -14.22
CA LEU A 26 -8.62 -10.26 -13.71
C LEU A 26 -7.70 -11.06 -14.63
N ASP A 27 -7.86 -10.94 -15.93
CA ASP A 27 -7.01 -11.62 -16.91
C ASP A 27 -5.56 -11.13 -16.82
N LYS A 28 -5.35 -9.81 -16.67
CA LYS A 28 -4.03 -9.21 -16.44
C LYS A 28 -3.41 -9.72 -15.15
N ILE A 29 -4.15 -9.66 -14.04
CA ILE A 29 -3.69 -10.15 -12.73
C ILE A 29 -3.26 -11.61 -12.83
N ILE A 30 -4.09 -12.47 -13.41
CA ILE A 30 -3.80 -13.91 -13.58
C ILE A 30 -2.58 -14.11 -14.49
N HIS A 31 -2.47 -13.34 -15.58
CA HIS A 31 -1.32 -13.41 -16.50
C HIS A 31 0.00 -13.17 -15.76
N TYR A 32 0.09 -12.07 -15.00
CA TYR A 32 1.30 -11.74 -14.26
C TYR A 32 1.52 -12.66 -13.05
N TYR A 33 0.46 -13.07 -12.37
CA TYR A 33 0.55 -14.00 -11.25
C TYR A 33 1.12 -15.36 -11.65
N LYS A 34 0.73 -15.92 -12.79
CA LYS A 34 1.28 -17.19 -13.31
C LYS A 34 2.80 -17.18 -13.44
N LYS A 35 3.43 -16.01 -13.65
CA LYS A 35 4.88 -15.89 -13.72
C LYS A 35 5.56 -16.08 -12.37
N ILE A 36 4.84 -15.82 -11.26
CA ILE A 36 5.41 -15.78 -9.91
C ILE A 36 4.74 -16.74 -8.91
N GLN A 37 3.74 -17.50 -9.33
CA GLN A 37 2.93 -18.31 -8.42
C GLN A 37 3.77 -19.30 -7.58
N PHE A 38 4.86 -19.84 -8.13
CA PHE A 38 5.76 -20.77 -7.44
C PHE A 38 7.02 -20.09 -6.88
N VAL A 39 7.11 -18.78 -6.93
CA VAL A 39 8.26 -18.04 -6.39
C VAL A 39 7.95 -17.63 -4.95
N HIS A 40 8.73 -18.18 -4.00
CA HIS A 40 8.42 -18.08 -2.57
C HIS A 40 8.67 -16.71 -1.96
N ASP A 41 9.59 -15.92 -2.50
CA ASP A 41 9.93 -14.58 -2.02
C ASP A 41 9.11 -13.47 -2.68
N ILE A 42 8.10 -13.83 -3.51
CA ILE A 42 7.18 -12.87 -4.12
C ILE A 42 5.78 -13.04 -3.52
N ALA A 43 5.28 -11.97 -2.91
CA ALA A 43 4.01 -11.94 -2.20
C ALA A 43 2.78 -11.77 -3.11
N GLY A 44 2.98 -11.33 -4.34
CA GLY A 44 1.88 -11.04 -5.24
C GLY A 44 2.30 -10.17 -6.42
N VAL A 45 1.33 -9.52 -7.03
CA VAL A 45 1.51 -8.64 -8.20
C VAL A 45 0.93 -7.27 -7.90
N SER A 46 1.36 -6.24 -8.64
CA SER A 46 0.85 -4.88 -8.48
C SER A 46 0.76 -4.18 -9.83
N GLY A 47 -0.43 -3.74 -10.19
CA GLY A 47 -0.71 -2.94 -11.38
C GLY A 47 -1.01 -1.49 -11.04
N LYS A 48 -1.28 -0.68 -12.07
CA LYS A 48 -1.56 0.75 -11.89
C LYS A 48 -3.02 1.03 -11.54
N ARG A 49 -3.23 2.11 -10.78
CA ARG A 49 -4.54 2.75 -10.60
C ARG A 49 -4.70 3.89 -11.61
N GLN A 50 -5.89 4.03 -12.18
CA GLN A 50 -6.28 5.16 -13.01
C GLN A 50 -7.29 6.03 -12.26
N ILE A 51 -7.03 7.33 -12.20
CA ILE A 51 -7.99 8.31 -11.69
C ILE A 51 -8.75 8.88 -12.90
N LEU A 52 -10.06 8.61 -12.98
CA LEU A 52 -10.85 8.89 -14.18
C LEU A 52 -11.22 10.37 -14.36
N ASN A 53 -11.39 11.08 -13.27
CA ASN A 53 -11.85 12.49 -13.28
C ASN A 53 -10.75 13.51 -12.99
N LYS A 54 -9.51 13.12 -13.11
CA LYS A 54 -8.33 14.00 -13.06
C LYS A 54 -7.38 13.64 -14.19
N ASP A 55 -6.65 14.64 -14.68
CA ASP A 55 -5.45 14.38 -15.47
C ASP A 55 -4.43 13.65 -14.59
N SER A 56 -4.58 12.34 -14.54
CA SER A 56 -3.66 11.49 -13.82
C SER A 56 -2.31 11.57 -14.51
N LEU A 57 -1.26 11.87 -13.73
CA LEU A 57 0.10 11.65 -14.19
C LEU A 57 0.21 10.14 -14.52
N ASN A 58 0.13 9.82 -15.81
CA ASN A 58 0.33 8.47 -16.28
C ASN A 58 1.80 8.12 -16.06
N TYR A 59 2.09 7.53 -14.90
CA TYR A 59 3.41 6.96 -14.66
C TYR A 59 3.60 5.80 -15.62
N HIS A 60 4.58 5.94 -16.51
CA HIS A 60 5.08 4.80 -17.26
C HIS A 60 6.30 4.26 -16.56
N PHE A 61 6.32 2.96 -16.33
CA PHE A 61 7.53 2.31 -15.85
C PHE A 61 8.58 2.29 -16.97
N GLN A 62 9.84 2.36 -16.58
CA GLN A 62 10.94 2.22 -17.56
C GLN A 62 10.94 0.82 -18.21
N GLN A 63 10.36 -0.16 -17.54
CA GLN A 63 10.19 -1.54 -18.00
C GLN A 63 8.72 -1.93 -17.91
N LYS A 64 8.26 -2.80 -18.80
CA LYS A 64 6.87 -3.30 -18.76
C LYS A 64 6.54 -4.01 -17.44
N GLU A 65 7.51 -4.69 -16.87
CA GLU A 65 7.39 -5.38 -15.58
C GLU A 65 8.75 -5.47 -14.89
N PHE A 66 8.75 -5.47 -13.57
CA PHE A 66 9.95 -5.67 -12.74
C PHE A 66 9.58 -6.11 -11.33
N ILE A 67 10.56 -6.69 -10.62
CA ILE A 67 10.36 -7.24 -9.28
C ILE A 67 11.19 -6.43 -8.29
N CYS A 68 10.52 -5.86 -7.27
CA CYS A 68 11.19 -5.20 -6.16
C CYS A 68 10.33 -5.24 -4.89
N SER A 69 10.87 -4.82 -3.75
CA SER A 69 10.09 -4.61 -2.54
C SER A 69 9.25 -3.34 -2.65
N ALA A 70 8.15 -3.24 -1.88
CA ALA A 70 7.34 -2.01 -1.84
C ALA A 70 8.13 -0.81 -1.30
N LEU A 71 9.14 -1.04 -0.47
CA LEU A 71 10.06 0.01 0.00
C LEU A 71 10.98 0.50 -1.11
N ASP A 72 11.58 -0.42 -1.88
CA ASP A 72 12.40 -0.05 -3.04
C ASP A 72 11.58 0.69 -4.08
N PHE A 73 10.36 0.21 -4.36
CA PHE A 73 9.43 0.85 -5.28
C PHE A 73 9.18 2.31 -4.89
N ARG A 74 8.89 2.56 -3.62
CA ARG A 74 8.61 3.91 -3.11
C ARG A 74 9.84 4.79 -3.03
N TYR A 75 10.96 4.29 -2.51
CA TYR A 75 12.09 5.12 -2.08
C TYR A 75 13.30 5.06 -3.01
N ASN A 76 13.54 3.94 -3.69
CA ASN A 76 14.69 3.80 -4.59
C ASN A 76 14.30 4.08 -6.05
N TYR A 77 13.11 3.64 -6.46
CA TYR A 77 12.56 3.94 -7.79
C TYR A 77 11.74 5.23 -7.85
N ASN A 78 11.49 5.88 -6.69
CA ASN A 78 10.74 7.14 -6.56
C ASN A 78 9.33 7.13 -7.16
N TYR A 79 8.67 5.99 -7.17
CA TYR A 79 7.26 5.92 -7.57
C TYR A 79 6.37 6.41 -6.43
N THR A 80 5.65 7.52 -6.65
CA THR A 80 4.87 8.22 -5.62
C THR A 80 3.36 7.99 -5.68
N GLY A 81 2.85 7.35 -6.71
CA GLY A 81 1.43 7.04 -6.86
C GLY A 81 0.97 5.85 -6.03
N ASP A 82 -0.34 5.75 -5.82
CA ASP A 82 -0.94 4.55 -5.26
C ASP A 82 -1.03 3.49 -6.35
N MET A 83 -0.76 2.26 -5.95
CA MET A 83 -0.80 1.09 -6.81
C MET A 83 -2.01 0.22 -6.44
N ALA A 84 -2.31 -0.74 -7.29
CA ALA A 84 -3.32 -1.76 -7.05
C ALA A 84 -2.61 -3.07 -6.72
N GLU A 85 -2.37 -3.30 -5.43
CA GLU A 85 -1.68 -4.47 -4.93
C GLU A 85 -2.64 -5.66 -4.82
N VAL A 86 -2.20 -6.79 -5.36
CA VAL A 86 -2.90 -8.08 -5.28
C VAL A 86 -1.96 -9.08 -4.61
N TYR A 87 -2.27 -9.45 -3.39
CA TYR A 87 -1.43 -10.32 -2.58
C TYR A 87 -1.85 -11.78 -2.64
N LYS A 88 -0.90 -12.70 -2.51
CA LYS A 88 -1.17 -14.08 -2.11
C LYS A 88 -1.88 -14.07 -0.77
N THR A 89 -3.07 -14.66 -0.70
CA THR A 89 -3.92 -14.67 0.51
C THR A 89 -3.16 -15.25 1.72
N GLU A 90 -2.38 -16.29 1.50
CA GLU A 90 -1.56 -16.92 2.55
C GLU A 90 -0.47 -15.99 3.12
N VAL A 91 0.06 -15.06 2.30
CA VAL A 91 1.03 -14.07 2.76
C VAL A 91 0.31 -13.00 3.56
N LEU A 92 -0.78 -12.42 3.02
CA LEU A 92 -1.51 -11.34 3.67
C LEU A 92 -2.06 -11.76 5.05
N ARG A 93 -2.46 -13.03 5.22
CA ARG A 93 -2.88 -13.57 6.51
C ARG A 93 -1.83 -13.51 7.62
N LYS A 94 -0.54 -13.47 7.26
CA LYS A 94 0.56 -13.35 8.22
C LYS A 94 0.80 -11.91 8.68
N TYR A 95 0.20 -10.94 7.99
CA TYR A 95 0.44 -9.51 8.18
C TYR A 95 -0.86 -8.73 8.31
N LEU A 96 -1.65 -9.06 9.33
CA LEU A 96 -2.92 -8.39 9.56
C LEU A 96 -2.72 -6.95 10.06
N PHE A 97 -3.71 -6.10 9.76
CA PHE A 97 -3.75 -4.72 10.26
C PHE A 97 -3.88 -4.71 11.79
N PRO A 98 -3.06 -3.94 12.50
CA PRO A 98 -3.24 -3.74 13.94
C PRO A 98 -4.56 -3.03 14.23
N ILE A 99 -5.17 -3.36 15.37
CA ILE A 99 -6.41 -2.76 15.82
C ILE A 99 -6.11 -1.95 17.08
N PHE A 100 -6.54 -0.70 17.10
CA PHE A 100 -6.41 0.20 18.23
C PHE A 100 -7.79 0.62 18.72
N GLU A 101 -8.02 0.47 20.02
CA GLU A 101 -9.27 0.91 20.63
C GLU A 101 -9.46 2.43 20.43
N GLY A 102 -10.64 2.79 19.93
CA GLY A 102 -11.03 4.17 19.64
C GLY A 102 -10.49 4.72 18.30
N GLU A 103 -9.68 3.97 17.55
CA GLU A 103 -9.19 4.38 16.22
C GLU A 103 -9.84 3.57 15.10
N LYS A 104 -10.13 4.25 14.00
CA LYS A 104 -10.83 3.66 12.84
C LYS A 104 -9.96 3.59 11.58
N PHE A 105 -8.74 4.08 11.65
CA PHE A 105 -7.85 4.17 10.50
C PHE A 105 -6.43 3.75 10.84
N VAL A 106 -5.88 2.89 9.99
CA VAL A 106 -4.45 2.56 9.91
C VAL A 106 -4.10 2.57 8.43
N THR A 107 -3.01 3.26 8.05
CA THR A 107 -2.59 3.28 6.65
C THR A 107 -2.22 1.88 6.15
N GLU A 108 -2.66 1.54 4.94
CA GLU A 108 -2.33 0.26 4.29
C GLU A 108 -0.83 0.07 4.14
N SER A 109 -0.10 1.14 3.89
CA SER A 109 1.36 1.12 3.76
C SER A 109 2.07 0.50 4.99
N LEU A 110 1.47 0.53 6.18
CA LEU A 110 2.02 -0.17 7.35
C LEU A 110 2.16 -1.67 7.08
N VAL A 111 1.12 -2.28 6.53
CA VAL A 111 1.10 -3.72 6.21
C VAL A 111 1.97 -4.01 4.99
N TRP A 112 1.89 -3.18 3.94
CA TRP A 112 2.69 -3.35 2.73
C TRP A 112 4.19 -3.29 3.03
N PHE A 113 4.62 -2.38 3.89
CA PHE A 113 6.05 -2.27 4.24
C PHE A 113 6.52 -3.36 5.22
N ARG A 114 5.64 -3.90 6.07
CA ARG A 114 5.94 -5.12 6.85
C ARG A 114 6.16 -6.32 5.94
N ILE A 115 5.30 -6.51 4.93
CA ILE A 115 5.46 -7.56 3.92
C ILE A 115 6.77 -7.36 3.15
N ALA A 116 7.09 -6.12 2.80
CA ALA A 116 8.29 -5.74 2.04
C ALA A 116 9.61 -6.06 2.76
N GLN A 117 9.60 -6.35 4.08
CA GLN A 117 10.80 -6.81 4.78
C GLN A 117 11.24 -8.23 4.38
N LYS A 118 10.33 -9.03 3.82
CA LYS A 118 10.60 -10.43 3.45
C LYS A 118 10.24 -10.78 2.03
N TYR A 119 9.34 -10.00 1.42
CA TYR A 119 8.76 -10.32 0.14
C TYR A 119 8.87 -9.14 -0.81
N LYS A 120 8.87 -9.48 -2.11
CA LYS A 120 8.77 -8.54 -3.22
C LYS A 120 7.39 -8.62 -3.86
N LEU A 121 7.10 -7.70 -4.77
CA LEU A 121 5.98 -7.75 -5.69
C LEU A 121 6.49 -7.72 -7.13
N LEU A 122 5.76 -8.35 -8.04
CA LEU A 122 5.91 -8.13 -9.47
C LEU A 122 5.05 -6.93 -9.85
N TYR A 123 5.69 -5.81 -10.17
CA TYR A 123 5.04 -4.60 -10.69
C TYR A 123 4.92 -4.68 -12.20
N PHE A 124 3.78 -4.23 -12.75
CA PHE A 124 3.55 -4.19 -14.19
C PHE A 124 2.84 -2.91 -14.64
N ASP A 125 3.18 -2.44 -15.87
CA ASP A 125 2.78 -1.12 -16.39
C ASP A 125 1.39 -1.17 -17.08
N GLU A 126 0.40 -1.78 -16.44
CA GLU A 126 -0.98 -1.82 -16.91
C GLU A 126 -1.96 -1.38 -15.83
N PHE A 127 -3.06 -0.74 -16.25
CA PHE A 127 -4.15 -0.37 -15.36
C PHE A 127 -5.03 -1.58 -15.06
N ILE A 128 -5.27 -1.80 -13.76
CA ILE A 128 -6.16 -2.86 -13.25
C ILE A 128 -7.19 -2.34 -12.25
N TYR A 129 -7.19 -1.03 -12.00
CA TYR A 129 -8.03 -0.41 -10.99
C TYR A 129 -8.42 1.00 -11.46
N ASN A 130 -9.69 1.34 -11.35
CA ASN A 130 -10.23 2.65 -11.64
C ASN A 130 -10.80 3.25 -10.37
N CYS A 131 -10.40 4.47 -10.07
CA CYS A 131 -10.95 5.26 -8.98
C CYS A 131 -11.41 6.62 -9.49
N GLU A 132 -12.37 7.21 -8.80
CA GLU A 132 -12.79 8.57 -8.99
C GLU A 132 -12.38 9.42 -7.79
N TYR A 133 -11.83 10.59 -8.08
CA TYR A 133 -11.51 11.52 -7.00
C TYR A 133 -12.81 12.08 -6.43
N GLN A 134 -13.05 11.80 -5.15
CA GLN A 134 -14.20 12.30 -4.42
C GLN A 134 -13.82 13.59 -3.66
N GLU A 135 -14.55 14.68 -3.91
CA GLU A 135 -14.41 15.90 -3.12
C GLU A 135 -14.76 15.61 -1.65
N GLY A 136 -13.89 15.97 -0.71
CA GLY A 136 -14.04 15.59 0.70
C GLY A 136 -13.67 14.15 1.04
N GLY A 137 -13.13 13.37 0.08
CA GLY A 137 -12.72 11.97 0.27
C GLY A 137 -11.52 11.79 1.21
N LEU A 138 -11.18 10.52 1.46
CA LEU A 138 -10.09 10.15 2.38
C LEU A 138 -8.73 10.73 1.98
N THR A 139 -8.44 10.78 0.69
CA THR A 139 -7.19 11.33 0.15
C THR A 139 -7.03 12.82 0.48
N GLU A 140 -8.09 13.59 0.32
CA GLU A 140 -8.09 15.03 0.66
C GLU A 140 -7.96 15.26 2.16
N ASN A 141 -8.56 14.39 2.96
CA ASN A 141 -8.56 14.46 4.41
C ASN A 141 -7.44 13.64 5.08
N TYR A 142 -6.49 13.09 4.32
CA TYR A 142 -5.46 12.17 4.82
C TYR A 142 -4.73 12.71 6.06
N ARG A 143 -4.37 14.00 6.06
CA ARG A 143 -3.72 14.62 7.22
C ARG A 143 -4.60 14.58 8.48
N LYS A 144 -5.91 14.84 8.33
CA LYS A 144 -6.88 14.75 9.45
C LYS A 144 -7.01 13.32 9.94
N LEU A 145 -7.01 12.34 9.03
CA LEU A 145 -7.05 10.91 9.38
C LEU A 145 -5.84 10.50 10.22
N ILE A 146 -4.64 10.86 9.79
CA ILE A 146 -3.40 10.62 10.55
C ILE A 146 -3.48 11.27 11.94
N GLU A 147 -3.96 12.50 12.04
CA GLU A 147 -4.06 13.23 13.30
C GLU A 147 -5.17 12.70 14.23
N SER A 148 -6.24 12.13 13.67
CA SER A 148 -7.36 11.56 14.45
C SER A 148 -7.12 10.11 14.89
N ASN A 149 -6.11 9.44 14.32
CA ASN A 149 -5.76 8.06 14.61
C ASN A 149 -4.27 7.95 14.99
N PRO A 150 -3.88 8.58 16.13
CA PRO A 150 -2.47 8.79 16.46
C PRO A 150 -1.71 7.50 16.78
N LYS A 151 -2.34 6.47 17.39
CA LYS A 151 -1.66 5.22 17.75
C LYS A 151 -1.22 4.45 16.51
N GLY A 152 -2.15 4.25 15.55
CA GLY A 152 -1.85 3.61 14.28
C GLY A 152 -0.84 4.39 13.46
N SER A 153 -0.98 5.71 13.42
CA SER A 153 -0.08 6.60 12.70
C SER A 153 1.33 6.62 13.30
N LEU A 154 1.46 6.68 14.62
CA LEU A 154 2.75 6.63 15.30
C LEU A 154 3.42 5.28 15.12
N LEU A 155 2.67 4.17 15.17
CA LEU A 155 3.22 2.85 14.87
C LEU A 155 3.81 2.81 13.44
N TYR A 156 3.06 3.31 12.46
CA TYR A 156 3.53 3.37 11.07
C TYR A 156 4.84 4.15 10.93
N TYR A 157 4.90 5.38 11.43
CA TYR A 157 6.10 6.20 11.32
C TYR A 157 7.28 5.63 12.13
N LYS A 158 7.03 5.04 13.30
CA LYS A 158 8.07 4.38 14.11
C LYS A 158 8.71 3.22 13.36
N GLU A 159 7.89 2.35 12.77
CA GLU A 159 8.42 1.21 12.00
C GLU A 159 9.18 1.68 10.77
N LEU A 160 8.64 2.69 10.06
CA LEU A 160 9.26 3.24 8.87
C LEU A 160 10.66 3.83 9.15
N LEU A 161 10.86 4.46 10.30
CA LEU A 161 12.17 4.94 10.76
C LEU A 161 13.18 3.80 10.97
N GLY A 162 12.70 2.60 11.28
CA GLY A 162 13.53 1.41 11.47
C GLY A 162 13.93 0.70 10.16
N TYR A 163 13.29 1.05 9.04
CA TYR A 163 13.55 0.39 7.76
C TYR A 163 14.75 1.00 7.02
N SER A 164 15.28 0.23 6.06
CA SER A 164 16.37 0.69 5.17
C SER A 164 15.79 1.59 4.08
N ILE A 165 15.65 2.88 4.37
CA ILE A 165 15.19 3.93 3.46
C ILE A 165 16.18 5.10 3.48
N PRO A 166 16.17 6.01 2.48
CA PRO A 166 17.08 7.15 2.42
C PRO A 166 17.02 8.03 3.67
N GLU A 167 18.16 8.48 4.16
CA GLU A 167 18.28 9.29 5.40
C GLU A 167 17.50 10.60 5.33
N GLU A 168 17.39 11.22 4.15
CA GLU A 168 16.58 12.43 3.97
C GLU A 168 15.08 12.16 4.18
N GLU A 169 14.60 10.98 3.80
CA GLU A 169 13.22 10.57 4.06
C GLU A 169 13.02 10.26 5.54
N LYS A 170 13.99 9.60 6.20
CA LYS A 170 13.95 9.39 7.66
C LYS A 170 13.84 10.71 8.43
N LYS A 171 14.59 11.74 8.02
CA LYS A 171 14.50 13.07 8.65
C LYS A 171 13.10 13.68 8.53
N LYS A 172 12.47 13.56 7.34
CA LYS A 172 11.08 14.04 7.14
C LYS A 172 10.08 13.27 8.01
N ILE A 173 10.19 11.95 8.02
CA ILE A 173 9.35 11.05 8.80
C ILE A 173 9.51 11.30 10.29
N ALA A 174 10.73 11.48 10.79
CA ALA A 174 11.00 11.79 12.18
C ALA A 174 10.31 13.09 12.62
N LYS A 175 10.35 14.15 11.77
CA LYS A 175 9.63 15.42 12.06
C LYS A 175 8.12 15.19 12.22
N ILE A 176 7.53 14.34 11.36
CA ILE A 176 6.09 14.02 11.44
C ILE A 176 5.80 13.23 12.73
N TYR A 177 6.60 12.18 12.99
CA TYR A 177 6.50 11.34 14.18
C TYR A 177 6.52 12.17 15.48
N TYR A 178 7.57 12.97 15.67
CA TYR A 178 7.70 13.77 16.91
C TYR A 178 6.64 14.84 17.05
N ARG A 179 6.21 15.47 15.94
CA ARG A 179 5.10 16.43 15.97
C ARG A 179 3.80 15.78 16.44
N LEU A 180 3.48 14.58 15.91
CA LEU A 180 2.28 13.82 16.24
C LEU A 180 2.32 13.34 17.69
N ALA A 181 3.43 12.77 18.13
CA ALA A 181 3.62 12.28 19.49
C ALA A 181 3.47 13.41 20.53
N ARG A 182 4.06 14.58 20.26
CA ARG A 182 3.91 15.79 21.12
C ARG A 182 2.46 16.24 21.19
N LYS A 183 1.78 16.33 20.04
CA LYS A 183 0.37 16.77 19.96
C LYS A 183 -0.55 15.90 20.81
N HIS A 184 -0.32 14.59 20.81
CA HIS A 184 -1.17 13.61 21.51
C HIS A 184 -0.62 13.20 22.88
N LYS A 185 0.50 13.79 23.35
CA LYS A 185 1.14 13.48 24.64
C LYS A 185 1.47 11.98 24.79
N ILE A 186 1.81 11.33 23.70
CA ILE A 186 2.22 9.92 23.67
C ILE A 186 3.74 9.87 23.85
N GLY A 187 4.23 9.06 24.80
CA GLY A 187 5.66 8.89 25.06
C GLY A 187 6.42 8.37 23.83
N TYR A 188 7.69 8.72 23.74
CA TYR A 188 8.59 8.38 22.63
C TYR A 188 9.13 6.96 22.73
#